data_89a96f339fc161ae349e4032aaee3d40
#
_entry.id   89a96f339fc161ae349e4032aaee3d40
#
_cell.length_a   1.000
_cell.length_b   1.000
_cell.length_c   1.000
_cell.angle_alpha   90.00
_cell.angle_beta   90.00
_cell.angle_gamma   90.00
#
_symmetry.space_group_name_H-M   'P 1'
#
loop_
_entity.id
_entity.type
_entity.pdbx_description
1 polymer ?
#
loop_
_entity_poly.entity_id
_entity_poly.type
_entity_poly.pdbx_seq_one_letter_code
_entity_poly.pdbx_strand_id
1 'polypeptide(L)'
;MKHLKFLSVLALVAVVFSCNNDEDIVVPPVVPPTVDTVLVGSLVTSKTLTSDKTWILKGYVYIPNGVTLTIQPGTRIVSDNTEKGALVIERGGKIDAAGTATQPIVFTSGKAAGSRTPGDWGGVVILGRAKTNRSSTPIIEGGIDRPYGGTDDADNSGTFRYVRIEYAGIAAFANSEINSLTLGGVGSGTTIEYIQTSYANDDAYEFFGGKVNCKYLVAAYTADDDFDFDFGYTGKIQFAVSLRDPAFVDNGDAGNGIESDNDNPPTITPLTTRPILSNFTFVGPNGAAGTAANHNFANRFRRNTRFVLRNSILMGYQKGGFSIEQDSTATAYKNDLSVFSDNLVHAIASPYRSSSSLITGAEMQAKAEANGCITYATAAEINLEAPFNLTNPNFAPKAGSPALTGAVFNGDLDSFFTPGTYRGAFGTTNWLTGWTRFYSNGQ
;
A
#
# COMPACT_ATOMS: atom_id res chain seq x y z
N MET A 1 -18.19 86.03 -0.57
CA MET A 1 -19.22 85.79 -1.55
C MET A 1 -18.63 85.41 -2.89
N LYS A 2 -18.70 84.13 -3.24
CA LYS A 2 -18.75 83.60 -4.61
C LYS A 2 -18.73 82.07 -4.52
N HIS A 3 -19.79 81.46 -4.97
CA HIS A 3 -20.06 80.04 -4.99
C HIS A 3 -19.19 79.37 -6.04
N LEU A 4 -18.54 78.23 -5.65
CA LEU A 4 -17.86 77.34 -6.58
C LEU A 4 -18.68 76.04 -6.67
N LYS A 5 -19.20 75.79 -7.90
CA LYS A 5 -19.97 74.58 -8.21
C LYS A 5 -19.01 73.41 -8.47
N PHE A 6 -19.17 72.27 -7.74
CA PHE A 6 -18.53 71.04 -8.04
C PHE A 6 -19.26 70.34 -9.18
N LEU A 7 -18.52 69.99 -10.23
CA LEU A 7 -18.97 69.15 -11.33
C LEU A 7 -18.50 67.72 -11.04
N SER A 8 -19.45 66.80 -10.83
CA SER A 8 -19.17 65.37 -10.63
C SER A 8 -18.96 64.69 -11.99
N VAL A 9 -17.80 64.21 -12.28
CA VAL A 9 -17.50 63.28 -13.40
C VAL A 9 -17.72 61.88 -12.93
N LEU A 10 -18.72 61.22 -13.49
CA LEU A 10 -18.99 59.78 -13.26
C LEU A 10 -18.09 58.96 -14.20
N ALA A 11 -17.05 58.38 -13.67
CA ALA A 11 -16.23 57.42 -14.41
C ALA A 11 -16.87 56.03 -14.34
N LEU A 12 -17.33 55.52 -15.46
CA LEU A 12 -17.87 54.18 -15.63
C LEU A 12 -16.67 53.19 -15.72
N VAL A 13 -16.41 52.45 -14.66
CA VAL A 13 -15.42 51.33 -14.66
C VAL A 13 -16.15 50.09 -15.14
N ALA A 14 -15.82 49.64 -16.33
CA ALA A 14 -16.23 48.31 -16.82
C ALA A 14 -15.42 47.25 -16.11
N VAL A 15 -16.05 46.50 -15.21
CA VAL A 15 -15.46 45.31 -14.60
C VAL A 15 -15.64 44.16 -15.57
N VAL A 16 -14.54 43.71 -16.16
CA VAL A 16 -14.49 42.47 -16.94
C VAL A 16 -14.44 41.32 -15.95
N PHE A 17 -15.52 40.56 -15.83
CA PHE A 17 -15.52 39.30 -15.11
C PHE A 17 -14.75 38.28 -15.93
N SER A 18 -13.54 37.95 -15.49
CA SER A 18 -12.83 36.74 -15.89
C SER A 18 -13.39 35.60 -15.04
N CYS A 19 -14.07 34.65 -15.64
CA CYS A 19 -14.47 33.44 -14.99
C CYS A 19 -13.21 32.55 -14.84
N ASN A 20 -12.51 32.64 -13.73
CA ASN A 20 -11.66 31.56 -13.25
C ASN A 20 -12.53 30.67 -12.37
N ASN A 21 -12.74 29.43 -12.83
CA ASN A 21 -13.33 28.39 -12.01
C ASN A 21 -12.23 27.82 -11.06
N ASP A 22 -11.82 28.63 -10.09
CA ASP A 22 -11.22 28.14 -8.87
C ASP A 22 -12.38 27.89 -7.89
N GLU A 23 -12.81 26.64 -7.80
CA GLU A 23 -13.65 26.22 -6.69
C GLU A 23 -12.80 26.36 -5.41
N ASP A 24 -12.97 27.48 -4.71
CA ASP A 24 -12.50 27.62 -3.33
C ASP A 24 -13.11 26.49 -2.53
N ILE A 25 -12.28 25.49 -2.19
CA ILE A 25 -12.64 24.44 -1.24
C ILE A 25 -12.87 25.17 0.09
N VAL A 26 -14.12 25.49 0.39
CA VAL A 26 -14.53 25.96 1.71
C VAL A 26 -14.25 24.82 2.69
N VAL A 27 -13.10 24.88 3.36
CA VAL A 27 -12.80 23.98 4.48
C VAL A 27 -13.82 24.33 5.58
N PRO A 28 -14.74 23.43 5.91
CA PRO A 28 -15.70 23.72 6.98
C PRO A 28 -14.95 24.03 8.29
N PRO A 29 -15.45 24.94 9.13
CA PRO A 29 -14.83 25.28 10.40
C PRO A 29 -14.63 24.02 11.22
N VAL A 30 -13.42 23.84 11.77
CA VAL A 30 -13.10 22.75 12.70
C VAL A 30 -13.95 22.95 13.95
N VAL A 31 -15.04 22.18 14.06
CA VAL A 31 -15.86 22.15 15.28
C VAL A 31 -14.99 21.43 16.33
N PRO A 32 -14.81 22.01 17.53
CA PRO A 32 -14.08 21.32 18.60
C PRO A 32 -14.71 19.95 18.87
N PRO A 33 -13.93 18.87 18.99
CA PRO A 33 -14.47 17.53 19.17
C PRO A 33 -15.25 17.45 20.48
N THR A 34 -16.48 16.92 20.39
CA THR A 34 -17.21 16.49 21.58
C THR A 34 -16.60 15.19 22.11
N VAL A 35 -16.75 14.88 23.39
CA VAL A 35 -16.24 13.65 24.02
C VAL A 35 -16.69 12.39 23.27
N ASP A 36 -17.84 12.44 22.60
CA ASP A 36 -18.40 11.34 21.81
C ASP A 36 -17.64 11.00 20.52
N THR A 37 -16.78 11.88 20.03
CA THR A 37 -16.00 11.66 18.78
C THR A 37 -14.57 11.20 18.99
N VAL A 38 -14.13 11.06 20.24
CA VAL A 38 -12.79 10.58 20.58
C VAL A 38 -12.84 9.08 20.91
N LEU A 39 -12.01 8.32 20.21
CA LEU A 39 -11.74 6.91 20.52
C LEU A 39 -10.44 6.83 21.31
N VAL A 40 -10.47 6.15 22.45
CA VAL A 40 -9.31 5.99 23.35
C VAL A 40 -9.35 4.63 24.04
N GLY A 41 -8.19 3.99 24.14
CA GLY A 41 -8.04 2.71 24.86
C GLY A 41 -8.88 1.57 24.25
N SER A 42 -9.28 0.59 25.06
CA SER A 42 -10.03 -0.57 24.59
C SER A 42 -11.54 -0.31 24.59
N LEU A 43 -12.20 -0.53 23.45
CA LEU A 43 -13.67 -0.43 23.38
C LEU A 43 -14.29 -1.61 24.12
N VAL A 44 -15.27 -1.33 24.99
CA VAL A 44 -15.97 -2.36 25.78
C VAL A 44 -17.26 -2.84 25.10
N THR A 45 -17.75 -2.12 24.10
CA THR A 45 -18.96 -2.46 23.33
C THR A 45 -18.75 -2.07 21.86
N SER A 46 -19.49 -2.72 20.97
CA SER A 46 -19.50 -2.38 19.55
C SER A 46 -19.93 -0.93 19.33
N LYS A 47 -19.27 -0.24 18.39
CA LYS A 47 -19.48 1.19 18.12
C LYS A 47 -19.60 1.44 16.63
N THR A 48 -20.45 2.39 16.24
CA THR A 48 -20.57 2.87 14.87
C THR A 48 -20.02 4.28 14.75
N LEU A 49 -19.10 4.48 13.81
CA LEU A 49 -18.59 5.79 13.43
C LEU A 49 -19.39 6.30 12.22
N THR A 50 -20.01 7.45 12.39
CA THR A 50 -20.88 8.07 11.38
C THR A 50 -20.12 9.12 10.56
N SER A 51 -20.54 9.35 9.31
CA SER A 51 -19.85 10.25 8.39
C SER A 51 -20.17 11.75 8.61
N ASP A 52 -21.13 12.07 9.45
CA ASP A 52 -21.51 13.44 9.83
C ASP A 52 -20.52 14.09 10.81
N LYS A 53 -19.53 13.34 11.29
CA LYS A 53 -18.53 13.77 12.27
C LYS A 53 -17.13 13.40 11.84
N THR A 54 -16.15 14.17 12.31
CA THR A 54 -14.73 13.72 12.30
C THR A 54 -14.43 13.00 13.60
N TRP A 55 -13.89 11.80 13.51
CA TRP A 55 -13.51 10.98 14.66
C TRP A 55 -12.03 11.13 14.95
N ILE A 56 -11.61 11.04 16.20
CA ILE A 56 -10.23 11.17 16.66
C ILE A 56 -9.77 9.86 17.27
N LEU A 57 -8.67 9.33 16.79
CA LEU A 57 -7.91 8.24 17.43
C LEU A 57 -6.90 8.87 18.39
N LYS A 58 -7.08 8.66 19.70
CA LYS A 58 -6.18 9.15 20.74
C LYS A 58 -5.43 7.99 21.37
N GLY A 59 -4.11 7.96 21.14
CA GLY A 59 -3.29 6.82 21.55
C GLY A 59 -3.68 5.53 20.84
N TYR A 60 -3.35 4.41 21.44
CA TYR A 60 -3.74 3.09 20.91
C TYR A 60 -5.21 2.80 21.23
N VAL A 61 -5.99 2.50 20.18
CA VAL A 61 -7.41 2.14 20.28
C VAL A 61 -7.57 0.67 19.91
N TYR A 62 -8.09 -0.13 20.84
CA TYR A 62 -8.22 -1.58 20.69
C TYR A 62 -9.68 -2.00 20.49
N ILE A 63 -9.89 -2.89 19.52
CA ILE A 63 -11.19 -3.55 19.27
C ILE A 63 -11.04 -5.01 19.69
N PRO A 64 -11.41 -5.37 20.92
CA PRO A 64 -11.15 -6.70 21.47
C PRO A 64 -12.10 -7.75 20.92
N ASN A 65 -11.82 -9.02 21.27
CA ASN A 65 -12.65 -10.17 20.90
C ASN A 65 -14.13 -9.94 21.22
N GLY A 66 -15.01 -10.20 20.26
CA GLY A 66 -16.47 -10.04 20.38
C GLY A 66 -16.98 -8.60 20.19
N VAL A 67 -16.10 -7.62 20.00
CA VAL A 67 -16.46 -6.22 19.70
C VAL A 67 -16.30 -5.94 18.22
N THR A 68 -17.24 -5.19 17.64
CA THR A 68 -17.20 -4.74 16.24
C THR A 68 -17.13 -3.21 16.18
N LEU A 69 -16.15 -2.69 15.42
CA LEU A 69 -16.11 -1.29 15.01
C LEU A 69 -16.72 -1.17 13.62
N THR A 70 -17.89 -0.57 13.51
CA THR A 70 -18.53 -0.26 12.23
C THR A 70 -18.19 1.16 11.82
N ILE A 71 -17.77 1.36 10.57
CA ILE A 71 -17.41 2.69 10.03
C ILE A 71 -18.23 2.93 8.76
N GLN A 72 -19.08 3.94 8.78
CA GLN A 72 -19.93 4.28 7.64
C GLN A 72 -19.12 4.82 6.45
N PRO A 73 -19.60 4.63 5.21
CA PRO A 73 -19.00 5.26 4.03
C PRO A 73 -18.83 6.78 4.19
N GLY A 74 -17.69 7.31 3.74
CA GLY A 74 -17.38 8.75 3.81
C GLY A 74 -16.89 9.23 5.18
N THR A 75 -16.79 8.36 6.18
CA THR A 75 -16.28 8.73 7.51
C THR A 75 -14.82 9.16 7.45
N ARG A 76 -14.50 10.25 8.16
CA ARG A 76 -13.14 10.71 8.37
C ARG A 76 -12.69 10.43 9.79
N ILE A 77 -11.55 9.77 9.93
CA ILE A 77 -10.88 9.48 11.18
C ILE A 77 -9.50 10.14 11.16
N VAL A 78 -9.18 10.92 12.18
CA VAL A 78 -7.89 11.59 12.31
C VAL A 78 -7.16 11.14 13.56
N SER A 79 -5.83 11.15 13.52
CA SER A 79 -5.02 10.93 14.73
C SER A 79 -5.10 12.11 15.68
N ASP A 80 -4.95 11.85 16.99
CA ASP A 80 -4.58 12.89 17.93
C ASP A 80 -3.16 13.39 17.63
N ASN A 81 -2.93 14.71 17.73
CA ASN A 81 -1.63 15.29 17.38
C ASN A 81 -0.57 15.12 18.48
N THR A 82 -0.99 14.81 19.68
CA THR A 82 -0.12 14.69 20.88
C THR A 82 0.07 13.23 21.26
N GLU A 83 -1.06 12.51 21.44
CA GLU A 83 -1.05 11.10 21.79
C GLU A 83 -1.20 10.26 20.51
N LYS A 84 -0.11 10.16 19.77
CA LYS A 84 -0.04 9.32 18.57
C LYS A 84 -0.28 7.87 18.93
N GLY A 85 -0.95 7.12 18.05
CA GLY A 85 -1.24 5.72 18.28
C GLY A 85 -1.75 5.05 17.02
N ALA A 86 -2.40 3.91 17.19
CA ALA A 86 -2.91 3.08 16.10
C ALA A 86 -4.31 2.57 16.41
N LEU A 87 -5.06 2.19 15.36
CA LEU A 87 -6.26 1.38 15.50
C LEU A 87 -5.88 -0.09 15.43
N VAL A 88 -6.17 -0.85 16.49
CA VAL A 88 -5.80 -2.26 16.61
C VAL A 88 -7.05 -3.13 16.72
N ILE A 89 -7.28 -3.97 15.73
CA ILE A 89 -8.30 -5.01 15.76
C ILE A 89 -7.66 -6.26 16.34
N GLU A 90 -7.99 -6.63 17.56
CA GLU A 90 -7.44 -7.81 18.23
C GLU A 90 -8.04 -9.11 17.68
N ARG A 91 -7.41 -10.24 17.96
CA ARG A 91 -7.91 -11.57 17.56
C ARG A 91 -9.36 -11.78 18.00
N GLY A 92 -10.28 -11.93 17.04
CA GLY A 92 -11.72 -12.09 17.29
C GLY A 92 -12.49 -10.78 17.48
N GLY A 93 -11.81 -9.62 17.49
CA GLY A 93 -12.42 -8.33 17.22
C GLY A 93 -12.75 -8.20 15.74
N LYS A 94 -13.62 -7.27 15.37
CA LYS A 94 -14.02 -7.06 13.98
C LYS A 94 -14.01 -5.58 13.61
N ILE A 95 -13.62 -5.33 12.35
CA ILE A 95 -13.83 -4.04 11.69
C ILE A 95 -14.80 -4.23 10.52
N ASP A 96 -15.85 -3.43 10.48
CA ASP A 96 -16.77 -3.34 9.36
C ASP A 96 -16.71 -1.93 8.78
N ALA A 97 -15.72 -1.72 7.90
CA ALA A 97 -15.37 -0.46 7.27
C ALA A 97 -15.57 -0.59 5.76
N ALA A 98 -16.83 -0.58 5.33
CA ALA A 98 -17.22 -0.73 3.93
C ALA A 98 -17.55 0.62 3.30
N GLY A 99 -16.52 1.38 2.89
CA GLY A 99 -16.67 2.59 2.07
C GLY A 99 -17.19 2.28 0.66
N THR A 100 -17.29 3.31 -0.16
CA THR A 100 -17.65 3.21 -1.59
C THR A 100 -16.69 4.03 -2.44
N ALA A 101 -16.71 3.85 -3.75
CA ALA A 101 -15.87 4.63 -4.67
C ALA A 101 -16.14 6.14 -4.59
N THR A 102 -17.37 6.56 -4.27
CA THR A 102 -17.73 7.99 -4.13
C THR A 102 -17.69 8.49 -2.68
N GLN A 103 -17.61 7.58 -1.71
CA GLN A 103 -17.56 7.87 -0.27
C GLN A 103 -16.52 6.96 0.42
N PRO A 104 -15.22 7.12 0.10
CA PRO A 104 -14.19 6.34 0.77
C PRO A 104 -14.08 6.74 2.25
N ILE A 105 -13.70 5.79 3.09
CA ILE A 105 -13.34 6.03 4.47
C ILE A 105 -11.89 6.54 4.50
N VAL A 106 -11.60 7.54 5.32
CA VAL A 106 -10.26 8.16 5.35
C VAL A 106 -9.70 8.16 6.77
N PHE A 107 -8.60 7.47 6.95
CA PHE A 107 -7.74 7.57 8.13
C PHE A 107 -6.55 8.46 7.78
N THR A 108 -6.29 9.52 8.57
CA THR A 108 -5.23 10.47 8.23
C THR A 108 -4.70 11.21 9.46
N SER A 109 -3.64 11.98 9.26
CA SER A 109 -3.09 12.89 10.28
C SER A 109 -4.12 13.92 10.76
N GLY A 110 -4.12 14.20 12.06
CA GLY A 110 -4.91 15.28 12.67
C GLY A 110 -4.33 16.68 12.44
N LYS A 111 -3.12 16.78 11.88
CA LYS A 111 -2.52 18.07 11.52
C LYS A 111 -3.25 18.72 10.34
N ALA A 112 -3.13 20.04 10.24
CA ALA A 112 -3.65 20.77 9.11
C ALA A 112 -2.96 20.35 7.79
N ALA A 113 -3.68 20.48 6.67
CA ALA A 113 -3.07 20.34 5.36
C ALA A 113 -1.88 21.30 5.21
N GLY A 114 -0.81 20.85 4.57
CA GLY A 114 0.46 21.56 4.48
C GLY A 114 1.43 21.34 5.66
N SER A 115 0.95 20.72 6.76
CA SER A 115 1.76 20.41 7.95
C SER A 115 1.82 18.92 8.28
N ARG A 116 1.18 18.08 7.48
CA ARG A 116 1.17 16.63 7.65
C ARG A 116 2.50 16.04 7.24
N THR A 117 2.96 15.03 7.96
CA THR A 117 4.21 14.33 7.69
C THR A 117 4.03 12.81 7.85
N PRO A 118 4.76 11.99 7.08
CA PRO A 118 4.84 10.57 7.33
C PRO A 118 5.17 10.28 8.80
N GLY A 119 4.55 9.26 9.40
CA GLY A 119 4.71 8.94 10.81
C GLY A 119 3.97 9.88 11.79
N ASP A 120 2.97 10.62 11.32
CA ASP A 120 2.14 11.42 12.23
C ASP A 120 1.30 10.55 13.18
N TRP A 121 1.06 9.28 12.82
CA TRP A 121 0.37 8.29 13.63
C TRP A 121 0.80 6.87 13.25
N GLY A 122 0.33 5.86 14.01
CA GLY A 122 0.72 4.48 13.81
C GLY A 122 0.20 3.89 12.50
N GLY A 123 -1.10 3.74 12.39
CA GLY A 123 -1.73 3.03 11.27
C GLY A 123 -2.89 2.17 11.73
N VAL A 124 -3.30 1.23 10.87
CA VAL A 124 -4.34 0.25 11.18
C VAL A 124 -3.69 -1.14 11.27
N VAL A 125 -3.94 -1.82 12.38
CA VAL A 125 -3.40 -3.16 12.67
C VAL A 125 -4.56 -4.14 12.84
N ILE A 126 -4.56 -5.22 12.04
CA ILE A 126 -5.59 -6.26 12.11
C ILE A 126 -4.91 -7.58 12.49
N LEU A 127 -5.32 -8.16 13.63
CA LEU A 127 -4.75 -9.37 14.19
C LEU A 127 -5.77 -10.51 14.11
N GLY A 128 -5.43 -11.55 13.36
CA GLY A 128 -6.28 -12.71 13.14
C GLY A 128 -5.75 -13.98 13.85
N ARG A 129 -6.40 -15.10 13.55
CA ARG A 129 -6.16 -16.42 14.13
C ARG A 129 -5.64 -17.44 13.12
N ALA A 130 -5.25 -17.02 11.91
CA ALA A 130 -4.66 -17.91 10.91
C ALA A 130 -3.22 -18.27 11.28
N LYS A 131 -2.70 -19.31 10.63
CA LYS A 131 -1.36 -19.84 10.91
C LYS A 131 -0.26 -18.84 10.57
N THR A 132 0.80 -18.90 11.34
CA THR A 132 2.11 -18.32 11.05
C THR A 132 3.18 -19.41 11.10
N ASN A 133 4.39 -19.15 10.61
CA ASN A 133 5.49 -20.11 10.73
C ASN A 133 6.19 -20.06 12.10
N ARG A 134 5.67 -19.29 13.05
CA ARG A 134 6.19 -19.21 14.42
C ARG A 134 5.78 -20.43 15.24
N SER A 135 6.66 -20.90 16.11
CA SER A 135 6.41 -22.06 16.99
C SER A 135 5.47 -21.76 18.16
N SER A 136 5.27 -20.47 18.49
CA SER A 136 4.36 -19.97 19.53
C SER A 136 3.53 -18.83 18.96
N THR A 137 2.48 -18.45 19.66
CA THR A 137 1.69 -17.28 19.30
C THR A 137 2.56 -16.03 19.43
N PRO A 138 2.92 -15.37 18.31
CA PRO A 138 3.78 -14.20 18.35
C PRO A 138 3.04 -12.97 18.85
N ILE A 139 3.82 -11.99 19.31
CA ILE A 139 3.35 -10.65 19.68
C ILE A 139 3.67 -9.71 18.53
N ILE A 140 2.71 -8.88 18.15
CA ILE A 140 2.93 -7.89 17.09
C ILE A 140 3.86 -6.77 17.61
N GLU A 141 4.66 -6.24 16.75
CA GLU A 141 5.59 -5.15 17.02
C GLU A 141 4.91 -3.78 17.19
N GLY A 142 5.68 -2.70 17.17
CA GLY A 142 5.15 -1.32 17.29
C GLY A 142 4.65 -0.96 18.68
N GLY A 143 5.05 -1.67 19.74
CA GLY A 143 4.63 -1.41 21.11
C GLY A 143 3.15 -1.70 21.40
N ILE A 144 2.49 -2.42 20.51
CA ILE A 144 1.06 -2.76 20.59
C ILE A 144 0.83 -3.84 21.66
N ASP A 145 1.80 -4.74 21.84
CA ASP A 145 1.79 -5.82 22.83
C ASP A 145 0.50 -6.68 22.76
N ARG A 146 0.15 -7.13 21.56
CA ARG A 146 -1.00 -8.00 21.31
C ARG A 146 -0.61 -9.23 20.51
N PRO A 147 -1.14 -10.41 20.88
CA PRO A 147 -0.86 -11.65 20.18
C PRO A 147 -1.61 -11.72 18.84
N TYR A 148 -0.97 -12.36 17.85
CA TYR A 148 -1.61 -12.70 16.57
C TYR A 148 -1.33 -14.15 16.20
N GLY A 149 -2.03 -14.63 15.15
CA GLY A 149 -1.88 -16.01 14.69
C GLY A 149 -2.67 -17.03 15.52
N GLY A 150 -2.65 -18.26 15.05
CA GLY A 150 -3.39 -19.38 15.61
C GLY A 150 -3.45 -20.57 14.66
N THR A 151 -4.60 -21.21 14.49
CA THR A 151 -4.79 -22.40 13.66
C THR A 151 -5.96 -22.30 12.69
N ASP A 152 -6.68 -21.19 12.68
CA ASP A 152 -7.87 -20.99 11.86
C ASP A 152 -7.54 -20.16 10.60
N ASP A 153 -7.17 -20.82 9.53
CA ASP A 153 -6.86 -20.18 8.25
C ASP A 153 -8.07 -19.47 7.61
N ALA A 154 -9.30 -19.77 8.05
CA ALA A 154 -10.54 -19.16 7.60
C ALA A 154 -11.03 -18.02 8.53
N ASP A 155 -10.26 -17.65 9.54
CA ASP A 155 -10.59 -16.56 10.47
C ASP A 155 -11.07 -15.31 9.73
N ASN A 156 -12.00 -14.58 10.37
CA ASN A 156 -12.65 -13.43 9.78
C ASN A 156 -12.61 -12.24 10.74
N SER A 157 -11.80 -11.26 10.43
CA SER A 157 -11.68 -9.98 11.14
C SER A 157 -12.62 -8.88 10.61
N GLY A 158 -13.49 -9.20 9.63
CA GLY A 158 -14.50 -8.28 9.08
C GLY A 158 -14.24 -7.83 7.65
N THR A 159 -14.67 -6.62 7.33
CA THR A 159 -14.55 -6.00 6.01
C THR A 159 -13.79 -4.68 6.10
N PHE A 160 -12.78 -4.50 5.27
CA PHE A 160 -12.01 -3.28 5.12
C PHE A 160 -11.91 -2.93 3.64
N ARG A 161 -12.74 -1.98 3.18
CA ARG A 161 -12.97 -1.74 1.76
C ARG A 161 -13.18 -0.27 1.44
N TYR A 162 -12.63 0.22 0.33
CA TYR A 162 -12.60 1.63 -0.08
C TYR A 162 -12.11 2.53 1.06
N VAL A 163 -10.89 2.27 1.50
CA VAL A 163 -10.26 2.98 2.61
C VAL A 163 -8.96 3.63 2.15
N ARG A 164 -8.70 4.85 2.60
CA ARG A 164 -7.39 5.49 2.51
C ARG A 164 -6.76 5.58 3.89
N ILE A 165 -5.47 5.26 3.97
CA ILE A 165 -4.62 5.39 5.14
C ILE A 165 -3.48 6.34 4.75
N GLU A 166 -3.42 7.50 5.39
CA GLU A 166 -2.53 8.58 4.98
C GLU A 166 -1.63 9.01 6.13
N TYR A 167 -0.30 9.19 5.88
CA TYR A 167 0.68 9.70 6.85
C TYR A 167 0.89 8.81 8.09
N ALA A 168 0.70 7.52 7.96
CA ALA A 168 0.93 6.53 9.00
C ALA A 168 2.42 6.09 9.08
N GLY A 169 2.74 5.07 9.89
CA GLY A 169 4.07 4.49 9.95
C GLY A 169 4.93 5.07 11.08
N ILE A 170 4.38 5.22 12.29
CA ILE A 170 5.18 5.75 13.40
C ILE A 170 6.22 4.74 13.87
N ALA A 171 7.47 5.19 14.02
CA ALA A 171 8.46 4.48 14.80
C ALA A 171 8.09 4.57 16.30
N ALA A 172 7.46 3.53 16.83
CA ALA A 172 7.09 3.48 18.23
C ALA A 172 8.31 3.34 19.13
N PHE A 173 9.29 2.54 18.71
CA PHE A 173 10.61 2.35 19.32
C PHE A 173 11.65 2.16 18.19
N ALA A 174 12.92 2.16 18.53
CA ALA A 174 13.99 1.83 17.59
C ALA A 174 13.83 0.37 17.08
N ASN A 175 13.73 0.18 15.77
CA ASN A 175 13.48 -1.09 15.08
C ASN A 175 12.16 -1.76 15.54
N SER A 176 11.12 -0.98 15.75
CA SER A 176 9.78 -1.47 16.11
C SER A 176 8.77 -0.41 15.65
N GLU A 177 8.54 -0.40 14.39
CA GLU A 177 7.69 0.50 13.65
C GLU A 177 6.25 -0.05 13.60
N ILE A 178 5.31 0.79 13.20
CA ILE A 178 3.95 0.38 12.85
C ILE A 178 3.73 0.79 11.39
N ASN A 179 3.34 -0.15 10.56
CA ASN A 179 3.08 0.08 9.15
C ASN A 179 1.75 0.79 8.90
N SER A 180 1.53 1.29 7.69
CA SER A 180 0.22 1.89 7.37
C SER A 180 -0.92 0.89 7.54
N LEU A 181 -0.76 -0.33 7.01
CA LEU A 181 -1.67 -1.45 7.26
C LEU A 181 -0.88 -2.70 7.62
N THR A 182 -0.94 -3.10 8.89
CA THR A 182 -0.33 -4.33 9.40
C THR A 182 -1.37 -5.44 9.49
N LEU A 183 -1.06 -6.62 8.93
CA LEU A 183 -1.94 -7.79 8.88
C LEU A 183 -1.27 -8.99 9.54
N GLY A 184 -1.47 -9.17 10.86
CA GLY A 184 -0.87 -10.25 11.65
C GLY A 184 -1.75 -11.49 11.72
N GLY A 185 -1.40 -12.59 11.05
CA GLY A 185 -2.15 -13.86 11.09
C GLY A 185 -3.61 -13.74 10.63
N VAL A 186 -3.91 -12.83 9.70
CA VAL A 186 -5.28 -12.61 9.23
C VAL A 186 -5.73 -13.74 8.31
N GLY A 187 -6.94 -14.25 8.55
CA GLY A 187 -7.50 -15.39 7.81
C GLY A 187 -8.22 -15.02 6.53
N SER A 188 -8.45 -16.03 5.69
CA SER A 188 -9.07 -15.87 4.35
C SER A 188 -10.56 -15.47 4.38
N GLY A 189 -11.20 -15.51 5.54
CA GLY A 189 -12.58 -15.01 5.71
C GLY A 189 -12.68 -13.49 5.82
N THR A 190 -11.54 -12.78 5.96
CA THR A 190 -11.49 -11.32 6.04
C THR A 190 -11.47 -10.72 4.62
N THR A 191 -12.24 -9.65 4.41
CA THR A 191 -12.29 -8.92 3.13
C THR A 191 -11.38 -7.69 3.20
N ILE A 192 -10.36 -7.62 2.33
CA ILE A 192 -9.45 -6.48 2.16
C ILE A 192 -9.44 -6.10 0.69
N GLU A 193 -10.12 -5.02 0.32
CA GLU A 193 -10.25 -4.60 -1.07
C GLU A 193 -10.29 -3.07 -1.22
N TYR A 194 -9.69 -2.53 -2.29
CA TYR A 194 -9.69 -1.10 -2.58
C TYR A 194 -9.11 -0.29 -1.42
N ILE A 195 -7.88 -0.59 -1.06
CA ILE A 195 -7.15 0.13 -0.01
C ILE A 195 -6.04 0.96 -0.65
N GLN A 196 -5.94 2.23 -0.28
CA GLN A 196 -4.80 3.08 -0.62
C GLN A 196 -4.06 3.47 0.65
N THR A 197 -2.75 3.27 0.67
CA THR A 197 -1.83 3.88 1.62
C THR A 197 -1.07 5.01 0.93
N SER A 198 -0.78 6.09 1.68
CA SER A 198 -0.02 7.21 1.13
C SER A 198 0.86 7.85 2.20
N TYR A 199 2.13 8.12 1.85
CA TYR A 199 3.12 8.69 2.74
C TYR A 199 3.29 7.88 4.04
N ALA A 200 3.45 6.56 3.87
CA ALA A 200 3.88 5.67 4.95
C ALA A 200 5.34 6.01 5.33
N ASN A 201 5.63 6.15 6.62
CA ASN A 201 7.01 6.38 7.08
C ASN A 201 7.79 5.07 7.34
N ASP A 202 7.12 3.98 7.20
CA ASP A 202 7.59 2.61 7.21
C ASP A 202 6.88 1.89 6.07
N ASP A 203 6.51 0.61 6.17
CA ASP A 203 5.83 -0.08 5.10
C ASP A 203 4.41 0.44 4.82
N ALA A 204 4.03 0.31 3.56
CA ALA A 204 2.65 0.55 3.17
C ALA A 204 1.72 -0.59 3.63
N TYR A 205 2.12 -1.82 3.35
CA TYR A 205 1.40 -3.04 3.76
C TYR A 205 2.40 -4.07 4.27
N GLU A 206 2.19 -4.58 5.49
CA GLU A 206 3.00 -5.67 6.01
C GLU A 206 2.14 -6.86 6.46
N PHE A 207 2.56 -8.07 6.06
CA PHE A 207 1.84 -9.33 6.25
C PHE A 207 2.67 -10.29 7.09
N PHE A 208 2.38 -10.36 8.38
CA PHE A 208 2.99 -11.30 9.34
C PHE A 208 2.25 -12.64 9.34
N GLY A 209 2.54 -13.51 8.39
CA GLY A 209 1.85 -14.78 8.25
C GLY A 209 0.38 -14.64 7.85
N GLY A 210 -0.40 -15.70 8.06
CA GLY A 210 -1.82 -15.68 7.72
C GLY A 210 -2.13 -16.06 6.27
N LYS A 211 -3.39 -15.87 5.90
CA LYS A 211 -3.94 -16.35 4.61
C LYS A 211 -4.97 -15.40 3.99
N VAL A 212 -4.98 -14.14 4.43
CA VAL A 212 -5.92 -13.15 3.88
C VAL A 212 -5.66 -12.93 2.39
N ASN A 213 -6.75 -12.79 1.63
CA ASN A 213 -6.67 -12.49 0.21
C ASN A 213 -7.09 -11.03 -0.03
N CYS A 214 -6.35 -10.33 -0.91
CA CYS A 214 -6.57 -8.91 -1.16
C CYS A 214 -6.74 -8.61 -2.65
N LYS A 215 -7.52 -7.58 -2.96
CA LYS A 215 -7.62 -7.03 -4.32
C LYS A 215 -7.61 -5.50 -4.31
N TYR A 216 -7.08 -4.91 -5.39
CA TYR A 216 -7.12 -3.47 -5.63
C TYR A 216 -6.41 -2.66 -4.53
N LEU A 217 -5.13 -2.95 -4.34
CA LEU A 217 -4.28 -2.26 -3.38
C LEU A 217 -3.44 -1.17 -4.06
N VAL A 218 -3.26 -0.04 -3.39
CA VAL A 218 -2.41 1.07 -3.85
C VAL A 218 -1.45 1.46 -2.73
N ALA A 219 -0.16 1.27 -2.96
CA ALA A 219 0.91 1.85 -2.16
C ALA A 219 1.47 3.07 -2.91
N ALA A 220 1.40 4.25 -2.30
CA ALA A 220 1.88 5.47 -2.90
C ALA A 220 2.79 6.23 -1.93
N TYR A 221 4.03 6.49 -2.35
CA TYR A 221 4.98 7.30 -1.60
C TYR A 221 5.30 6.69 -0.23
N THR A 222 5.80 5.48 -0.22
CA THR A 222 6.23 4.74 0.97
C THR A 222 7.70 5.04 1.27
N ALA A 223 8.07 5.15 2.52
CA ALA A 223 9.48 5.33 2.89
C ALA A 223 10.26 4.02 2.76
N ASP A 224 9.77 2.94 3.36
CA ASP A 224 10.38 1.63 3.24
C ASP A 224 9.67 0.78 2.16
N ASP A 225 9.13 -0.36 2.43
CA ASP A 225 8.60 -1.26 1.42
C ASP A 225 7.11 -1.02 1.11
N ASP A 226 6.72 -1.19 -0.16
CA ASP A 226 5.32 -1.03 -0.53
C ASP A 226 4.48 -2.25 -0.10
N PHE A 227 5.08 -3.45 -0.17
CA PHE A 227 4.48 -4.71 0.29
C PHE A 227 5.55 -5.58 0.93
N ASP A 228 5.47 -5.81 2.25
CA ASP A 228 6.33 -6.77 2.94
C ASP A 228 5.56 -8.04 3.35
N PHE A 229 6.19 -9.19 3.10
CA PHE A 229 5.63 -10.51 3.38
C PHE A 229 6.59 -11.34 4.23
N ASP A 230 6.17 -11.68 5.46
CA ASP A 230 6.99 -12.49 6.36
C ASP A 230 6.17 -13.57 7.11
N PHE A 231 6.83 -14.32 7.92
CA PHE A 231 6.33 -15.26 8.93
C PHE A 231 5.29 -16.27 8.44
N GLY A 232 5.42 -16.72 7.18
CA GLY A 232 4.57 -17.78 6.64
C GLY A 232 3.30 -17.28 5.99
N TYR A 233 3.26 -16.04 5.49
CA TYR A 233 2.12 -15.56 4.71
C TYR A 233 1.94 -16.39 3.42
N THR A 234 0.72 -16.86 3.18
CA THR A 234 0.36 -17.69 2.02
C THR A 234 -0.93 -17.25 1.33
N GLY A 235 -1.30 -15.99 1.49
CA GLY A 235 -2.47 -15.40 0.83
C GLY A 235 -2.24 -15.04 -0.64
N LYS A 236 -3.27 -14.48 -1.25
CA LYS A 236 -3.33 -14.13 -2.67
C LYS A 236 -3.63 -12.66 -2.84
N ILE A 237 -2.93 -12.00 -3.77
CA ILE A 237 -3.21 -10.58 -4.08
C ILE A 237 -3.30 -10.41 -5.59
N GLN A 238 -4.35 -9.69 -6.04
CA GLN A 238 -4.51 -9.32 -7.44
C GLN A 238 -4.86 -7.84 -7.58
N PHE A 239 -4.33 -7.19 -8.61
CA PHE A 239 -4.51 -5.79 -8.93
C PHE A 239 -3.94 -4.87 -7.85
N ALA A 240 -2.63 -4.71 -7.85
CA ALA A 240 -1.95 -3.80 -6.93
C ALA A 240 -1.03 -2.82 -7.67
N VAL A 241 -0.89 -1.63 -7.09
CA VAL A 241 0.00 -0.57 -7.60
C VAL A 241 1.00 -0.19 -6.52
N SER A 242 2.25 -0.06 -6.92
CA SER A 242 3.33 0.57 -6.18
C SER A 242 3.78 1.81 -6.96
N LEU A 243 3.74 2.99 -6.36
CA LEU A 243 4.20 4.25 -6.92
C LEU A 243 5.18 4.94 -5.97
N ARG A 244 6.46 4.96 -6.33
CA ARG A 244 7.53 5.55 -5.52
C ARG A 244 7.70 7.03 -5.83
N ASP A 245 7.80 7.86 -4.78
CA ASP A 245 8.26 9.25 -4.91
C ASP A 245 9.81 9.24 -4.96
N PRO A 246 10.45 9.78 -6.01
CA PRO A 246 11.90 9.79 -6.12
C PRO A 246 12.62 10.43 -4.93
N ALA A 247 12.04 11.43 -4.30
CA ALA A 247 12.64 12.16 -3.21
C ALA A 247 12.36 11.58 -1.81
N PHE A 248 11.47 10.58 -1.72
CA PHE A 248 11.01 10.04 -0.45
C PHE A 248 11.31 8.54 -0.32
N VAL A 249 12.24 8.21 0.56
CA VAL A 249 12.61 6.85 0.95
C VAL A 249 13.27 6.91 2.33
N ASP A 250 13.25 5.83 3.09
CA ASP A 250 13.96 5.73 4.35
C ASP A 250 15.46 5.90 4.14
N ASN A 251 16.12 6.62 5.08
CA ASN A 251 17.57 6.87 5.02
C ASN A 251 18.38 5.73 5.66
N GLY A 252 17.76 4.89 6.47
CA GLY A 252 18.39 3.81 7.22
C GLY A 252 18.24 2.44 6.56
N ASP A 253 17.22 2.24 5.75
CA ASP A 253 16.95 0.99 5.02
C ASP A 253 16.68 1.25 3.53
N ALA A 254 16.19 0.28 2.82
CA ALA A 254 16.12 0.23 1.37
C ALA A 254 14.68 0.07 0.89
N GLY A 255 14.07 1.13 0.38
CA GLY A 255 12.70 1.07 -0.13
C GLY A 255 12.56 0.22 -1.40
N ASN A 256 11.73 -0.82 -1.31
CA ASN A 256 11.41 -1.72 -2.41
C ASN A 256 9.91 -1.68 -2.77
N GLY A 257 9.54 -2.25 -3.90
CA GLY A 257 8.14 -2.51 -4.22
C GLY A 257 7.60 -3.74 -3.49
N ILE A 258 8.42 -4.78 -3.37
CA ILE A 258 8.21 -5.93 -2.49
C ILE A 258 9.52 -6.21 -1.75
N GLU A 259 9.42 -6.43 -0.43
CA GLU A 259 10.32 -7.26 0.34
C GLU A 259 9.59 -8.54 0.73
N SER A 260 10.27 -9.69 0.71
CA SER A 260 9.66 -10.94 1.17
C SER A 260 10.68 -11.84 1.82
N ASP A 261 10.41 -12.17 3.08
CA ASP A 261 11.22 -13.00 3.93
C ASP A 261 10.44 -14.23 4.41
N ASN A 262 11.15 -15.23 4.93
CA ASN A 262 10.50 -16.32 5.66
C ASN A 262 10.73 -16.24 7.15
N ASP A 263 11.76 -15.59 7.61
CA ASP A 263 12.14 -15.29 8.99
C ASP A 263 13.59 -14.75 9.03
N ASN A 264 13.98 -14.09 10.10
CA ASN A 264 15.35 -13.68 10.35
C ASN A 264 15.85 -14.20 11.72
N PRO A 265 16.80 -15.15 11.78
CA PRO A 265 17.50 -15.81 10.68
C PRO A 265 16.57 -16.73 9.87
N PRO A 266 16.94 -17.08 8.60
CA PRO A 266 16.11 -17.93 7.75
C PRO A 266 15.86 -19.26 8.41
N THR A 267 14.59 -19.61 8.63
CA THR A 267 14.17 -20.86 9.24
C THR A 267 13.57 -21.80 8.20
N ILE A 268 13.76 -23.10 8.42
CA ILE A 268 13.07 -24.15 7.67
C ILE A 268 11.92 -24.63 8.54
N THR A 269 10.71 -24.20 8.21
CA THR A 269 9.48 -24.62 8.88
C THR A 269 8.55 -25.32 7.90
N PRO A 270 7.58 -26.11 8.36
CA PRO A 270 6.58 -26.71 7.48
C PRO A 270 5.76 -25.67 6.71
N LEU A 271 5.56 -24.47 7.28
CA LEU A 271 4.90 -23.34 6.64
C LEU A 271 5.94 -22.31 6.22
N THR A 272 6.12 -22.15 4.92
CA THR A 272 7.03 -21.16 4.32
C THR A 272 6.24 -20.01 3.73
N THR A 273 6.69 -18.79 3.94
CA THR A 273 6.16 -17.58 3.25
C THR A 273 6.12 -17.85 1.75
N ARG A 274 4.95 -17.74 1.16
CA ARG A 274 4.72 -17.94 -0.28
C ARG A 274 3.49 -17.14 -0.76
N PRO A 275 3.59 -15.81 -0.86
CA PRO A 275 2.54 -15.00 -1.47
C PRO A 275 2.27 -15.43 -2.92
N ILE A 276 1.00 -15.39 -3.35
CA ILE A 276 0.59 -15.64 -4.74
C ILE A 276 0.06 -14.34 -5.31
N LEU A 277 0.84 -13.72 -6.20
CA LEU A 277 0.67 -12.36 -6.66
C LEU A 277 0.45 -12.34 -8.17
N SER A 278 -0.55 -11.59 -8.64
CA SER A 278 -0.80 -11.40 -10.07
C SER A 278 -1.31 -9.99 -10.37
N ASN A 279 -0.98 -9.49 -11.55
CA ASN A 279 -1.44 -8.19 -12.05
C ASN A 279 -1.03 -7.01 -11.14
N PHE A 280 0.25 -6.94 -10.79
CA PHE A 280 0.84 -5.78 -10.12
C PHE A 280 1.43 -4.80 -11.14
N THR A 281 1.45 -3.52 -10.80
CA THR A 281 2.19 -2.49 -11.52
C THR A 281 3.11 -1.76 -10.55
N PHE A 282 4.41 -2.07 -10.61
CA PHE A 282 5.45 -1.45 -9.81
C PHE A 282 6.11 -0.32 -10.58
N VAL A 283 6.04 0.90 -10.05
CA VAL A 283 6.57 2.11 -10.66
C VAL A 283 7.59 2.76 -9.74
N GLY A 284 8.86 2.55 -10.05
CA GLY A 284 9.98 3.15 -9.35
C GLY A 284 10.28 4.58 -9.82
N PRO A 285 11.34 5.22 -9.28
CA PRO A 285 11.73 6.60 -9.60
C PRO A 285 12.14 6.87 -11.04
N ASN A 286 12.50 5.85 -11.81
CA ASN A 286 12.88 5.90 -13.23
C ASN A 286 14.04 6.87 -13.53
N GLY A 287 15.02 6.99 -12.63
CA GLY A 287 16.18 7.87 -12.82
C GLY A 287 15.83 9.37 -12.76
N ALA A 288 14.71 9.74 -12.15
CA ALA A 288 14.33 11.14 -12.01
C ALA A 288 15.41 11.93 -11.24
N ALA A 289 15.58 13.21 -11.59
CA ALA A 289 16.50 14.07 -10.87
C ALA A 289 16.11 14.17 -9.39
N GLY A 290 17.11 14.09 -8.50
CA GLY A 290 16.88 14.11 -7.06
C GLY A 290 16.44 12.79 -6.45
N THR A 291 16.47 11.68 -7.20
CA THR A 291 16.18 10.36 -6.65
C THR A 291 17.12 10.02 -5.50
N ALA A 292 16.56 9.70 -4.35
CA ALA A 292 17.29 9.30 -3.17
C ALA A 292 17.97 7.93 -3.36
N ALA A 293 19.12 7.73 -2.71
CA ALA A 293 20.01 6.60 -2.99
C ALA A 293 19.45 5.23 -2.55
N ASN A 294 18.53 5.23 -1.59
CA ASN A 294 18.00 4.01 -0.97
C ASN A 294 16.81 3.38 -1.73
N HIS A 295 16.36 3.95 -2.84
CA HIS A 295 15.45 3.24 -3.73
C HIS A 295 16.14 2.04 -4.38
N ASN A 296 15.67 0.83 -4.12
CA ASN A 296 16.36 -0.39 -4.53
C ASN A 296 15.63 -1.17 -5.63
N PHE A 297 14.76 -2.11 -5.26
CA PHE A 297 14.25 -3.14 -6.17
C PHE A 297 12.73 -3.03 -6.34
N ALA A 298 12.21 -3.41 -7.51
CA ALA A 298 10.78 -3.64 -7.61
C ALA A 298 10.35 -4.86 -6.77
N ASN A 299 11.19 -5.88 -6.72
CA ASN A 299 10.97 -7.04 -5.86
C ASN A 299 12.28 -7.55 -5.26
N ARG A 300 12.29 -7.79 -3.97
CA ARG A 300 13.39 -8.33 -3.20
C ARG A 300 12.94 -9.57 -2.45
N PHE A 301 13.36 -10.76 -2.88
CA PHE A 301 13.05 -12.04 -2.25
C PHE A 301 14.28 -12.61 -1.56
N ARG A 302 14.18 -12.91 -0.25
CA ARG A 302 15.32 -13.33 0.56
C ARG A 302 14.94 -14.32 1.68
N ARG A 303 15.91 -14.78 2.45
CA ARG A 303 15.74 -15.54 3.71
C ARG A 303 14.78 -16.73 3.60
N ASN A 304 14.96 -17.55 2.55
CA ASN A 304 14.20 -18.79 2.30
C ASN A 304 12.71 -18.57 1.94
N THR A 305 12.28 -17.36 1.61
CA THR A 305 10.94 -17.14 1.09
C THR A 305 10.71 -17.89 -0.23
N ARG A 306 9.45 -18.23 -0.49
CA ARG A 306 8.94 -18.63 -1.80
C ARG A 306 7.96 -17.58 -2.30
N PHE A 307 7.63 -17.62 -3.57
CA PHE A 307 6.73 -16.64 -4.18
C PHE A 307 6.13 -17.15 -5.47
N VAL A 308 4.99 -16.58 -5.84
CA VAL A 308 4.44 -16.58 -7.19
C VAL A 308 4.19 -15.12 -7.58
N LEU A 309 4.86 -14.63 -8.62
CA LEU A 309 4.60 -13.30 -9.19
C LEU A 309 4.42 -13.43 -10.69
N ARG A 310 3.22 -13.17 -11.17
CA ARG A 310 2.84 -13.35 -12.56
C ARG A 310 2.06 -12.16 -13.13
N ASN A 311 2.05 -12.04 -14.44
CA ASN A 311 1.22 -11.08 -15.18
C ASN A 311 1.42 -9.64 -14.72
N SER A 312 2.62 -9.25 -14.28
CA SER A 312 2.89 -7.98 -13.62
C SER A 312 3.83 -7.11 -14.45
N ILE A 313 3.89 -5.82 -14.12
CA ILE A 313 4.79 -4.82 -14.70
C ILE A 313 5.73 -4.35 -13.60
N LEU A 314 7.03 -4.45 -13.86
CA LEU A 314 8.10 -3.93 -13.02
C LEU A 314 8.85 -2.87 -13.84
N MET A 315 8.83 -1.60 -13.42
CA MET A 315 9.46 -0.54 -14.22
C MET A 315 10.10 0.56 -13.38
N GLY A 316 11.27 1.04 -13.83
CA GLY A 316 11.90 2.25 -13.32
C GLY A 316 12.57 2.16 -11.95
N TYR A 317 12.72 1.00 -11.34
CA TYR A 317 13.46 0.85 -10.08
C TYR A 317 14.96 1.01 -10.30
N GLN A 318 15.66 1.59 -9.30
CA GLN A 318 17.03 2.08 -9.48
C GLN A 318 18.05 0.95 -9.57
N LYS A 319 17.98 -0.03 -8.68
CA LYS A 319 18.98 -1.11 -8.61
C LYS A 319 18.57 -2.37 -9.35
N GLY A 320 17.27 -2.69 -9.37
CA GLY A 320 16.80 -3.87 -10.09
C GLY A 320 15.29 -4.02 -10.16
N GLY A 321 14.84 -4.83 -11.12
CA GLY A 321 13.44 -5.26 -11.22
C GLY A 321 13.15 -6.45 -10.32
N PHE A 322 13.82 -7.57 -10.57
CA PHE A 322 13.66 -8.82 -9.82
C PHE A 322 14.97 -9.20 -9.14
N SER A 323 14.96 -9.27 -7.80
CA SER A 323 16.14 -9.62 -7.00
C SER A 323 15.88 -10.88 -6.15
N ILE A 324 16.85 -11.79 -6.17
CA ILE A 324 16.92 -12.94 -5.27
C ILE A 324 18.18 -12.84 -4.42
N GLU A 325 18.02 -12.96 -3.11
CA GLU A 325 19.13 -12.99 -2.19
C GLU A 325 19.20 -14.34 -1.47
N GLN A 326 20.45 -14.80 -1.24
CA GLN A 326 20.80 -16.04 -0.53
C GLN A 326 20.45 -17.34 -1.29
N ASP A 327 21.21 -18.38 -0.97
CA ASP A 327 21.18 -19.65 -1.67
C ASP A 327 19.88 -20.44 -1.46
N SER A 328 19.22 -20.29 -0.32
CA SER A 328 17.95 -20.99 -0.04
C SER A 328 16.81 -20.47 -0.94
N THR A 329 16.68 -19.15 -1.08
CA THR A 329 15.70 -18.53 -1.96
C THR A 329 16.00 -18.82 -3.44
N ALA A 330 17.29 -18.76 -3.81
CA ALA A 330 17.74 -19.12 -5.15
C ALA A 330 17.45 -20.61 -5.48
N THR A 331 17.65 -21.50 -4.53
CA THR A 331 17.32 -22.93 -4.68
C THR A 331 15.82 -23.13 -4.92
N ALA A 332 14.97 -22.41 -4.19
CA ALA A 332 13.53 -22.48 -4.39
C ALA A 332 13.13 -22.02 -5.80
N TYR A 333 13.72 -20.92 -6.31
CA TYR A 333 13.46 -20.44 -7.66
C TYR A 333 14.01 -21.39 -8.74
N LYS A 334 15.20 -21.93 -8.58
CA LYS A 334 15.79 -22.89 -9.54
C LYS A 334 14.95 -24.17 -9.67
N ASN A 335 14.37 -24.63 -8.58
CA ASN A 335 13.61 -25.89 -8.49
C ASN A 335 12.08 -25.68 -8.68
N ASP A 336 11.65 -24.55 -9.23
CA ASP A 336 10.25 -24.22 -9.53
C ASP A 336 9.29 -24.23 -8.31
N LEU A 337 9.84 -24.11 -7.09
CA LEU A 337 9.06 -23.88 -5.88
C LEU A 337 8.60 -22.41 -5.76
N SER A 338 9.28 -21.52 -6.48
CA SER A 338 8.90 -20.12 -6.69
C SER A 338 8.72 -19.86 -8.18
N VAL A 339 7.74 -19.04 -8.53
CA VAL A 339 7.37 -18.75 -9.92
C VAL A 339 7.50 -17.26 -10.19
N PHE A 340 8.25 -16.90 -11.24
CA PHE A 340 8.29 -15.57 -11.83
C PHE A 340 8.07 -15.71 -13.33
N SER A 341 6.85 -15.38 -13.80
CA SER A 341 6.47 -15.63 -15.20
C SER A 341 5.51 -14.57 -15.75
N ASP A 342 5.50 -14.43 -17.06
CA ASP A 342 4.56 -13.59 -17.80
C ASP A 342 4.63 -12.10 -17.40
N ASN A 343 5.76 -11.62 -16.84
CA ASN A 343 5.96 -10.25 -16.39
C ASN A 343 6.65 -9.38 -17.46
N LEU A 344 6.41 -8.07 -17.41
CA LEU A 344 7.18 -7.06 -18.16
C LEU A 344 8.19 -6.43 -17.20
N VAL A 345 9.47 -6.43 -17.55
CA VAL A 345 10.54 -6.07 -16.61
C VAL A 345 11.46 -5.00 -17.21
N HIS A 346 11.60 -3.89 -16.49
CA HIS A 346 12.60 -2.86 -16.73
C HIS A 346 13.15 -2.33 -15.41
N ALA A 347 14.42 -2.06 -15.34
CA ALA A 347 15.07 -1.34 -14.23
C ALA A 347 16.24 -0.50 -14.77
N ILE A 348 16.67 0.50 -13.99
CA ILE A 348 17.72 1.44 -14.42
C ILE A 348 19.09 0.76 -14.46
N ALA A 349 19.48 0.04 -13.40
CA ALA A 349 20.80 -0.59 -13.34
C ALA A 349 20.82 -2.00 -13.94
N SER A 350 19.93 -2.89 -13.48
CA SER A 350 19.87 -4.26 -13.97
C SER A 350 18.48 -4.86 -13.72
N PRO A 351 17.76 -5.32 -14.76
CA PRO A 351 16.44 -5.93 -14.58
C PRO A 351 16.42 -7.13 -13.63
N TYR A 352 17.51 -7.92 -13.59
CA TYR A 352 17.61 -9.13 -12.79
C TYR A 352 18.89 -9.12 -11.95
N ARG A 353 18.77 -9.40 -10.66
CA ARG A 353 19.90 -9.42 -9.73
C ARG A 353 19.87 -10.62 -8.81
N SER A 354 21.06 -11.10 -8.48
CA SER A 354 21.25 -12.15 -7.48
C SER A 354 22.44 -11.83 -6.57
N SER A 355 22.31 -12.06 -5.29
CA SER A 355 23.44 -12.16 -4.36
C SER A 355 23.76 -13.61 -3.98
N SER A 356 23.03 -14.59 -4.54
CA SER A 356 23.30 -16.01 -4.34
C SER A 356 24.47 -16.48 -5.20
N SER A 357 25.21 -17.45 -4.68
CA SER A 357 26.26 -18.14 -5.44
C SER A 357 25.71 -19.17 -6.44
N LEU A 358 24.42 -19.53 -6.34
CA LEU A 358 23.81 -20.64 -7.09
C LEU A 358 23.15 -20.19 -8.41
N ILE A 359 22.88 -18.89 -8.59
CA ILE A 359 22.26 -18.37 -9.79
C ILE A 359 22.72 -16.92 -10.03
N THR A 360 23.06 -16.61 -11.25
CA THR A 360 23.42 -15.26 -11.69
C THR A 360 22.20 -14.48 -12.20
N GLY A 361 22.29 -13.14 -12.29
CA GLY A 361 21.25 -12.31 -12.90
C GLY A 361 20.93 -12.71 -14.34
N ALA A 362 21.95 -13.09 -15.14
CA ALA A 362 21.76 -13.56 -16.50
C ALA A 362 20.99 -14.89 -16.60
N GLU A 363 21.26 -15.82 -15.69
CA GLU A 363 20.50 -17.09 -15.60
C GLU A 363 19.07 -16.84 -15.12
N MET A 364 18.86 -15.89 -14.20
CA MET A 364 17.51 -15.46 -13.79
C MET A 364 16.74 -14.88 -14.97
N GLN A 365 17.37 -14.00 -15.76
CA GLN A 365 16.77 -13.43 -16.97
C GLN A 365 16.38 -14.52 -17.96
N ALA A 366 17.32 -15.42 -18.31
CA ALA A 366 17.06 -16.50 -19.25
C ALA A 366 15.89 -17.39 -18.80
N LYS A 367 15.82 -17.74 -17.49
CA LYS A 367 14.71 -18.50 -16.94
C LYS A 367 13.38 -17.71 -16.98
N ALA A 368 13.39 -16.44 -16.63
CA ALA A 368 12.20 -15.59 -16.66
C ALA A 368 11.66 -15.42 -18.09
N GLU A 369 12.52 -15.16 -19.07
CA GLU A 369 12.15 -15.02 -20.48
C GLU A 369 11.63 -16.35 -21.08
N ALA A 370 12.21 -17.48 -20.70
CA ALA A 370 11.68 -18.80 -21.05
C ALA A 370 10.29 -19.05 -20.46
N ASN A 371 9.95 -18.37 -19.36
CA ASN A 371 8.65 -18.40 -18.70
C ASN A 371 7.74 -17.21 -19.09
N GLY A 372 7.91 -16.63 -20.28
CA GLY A 372 7.00 -15.63 -20.84
C GLY A 372 7.22 -14.19 -20.35
N CYS A 373 8.26 -13.91 -19.56
CA CYS A 373 8.63 -12.53 -19.23
C CYS A 373 9.26 -11.84 -20.47
N ILE A 374 9.14 -10.51 -20.52
CA ILE A 374 9.77 -9.68 -21.52
C ILE A 374 10.60 -8.61 -20.82
N THR A 375 11.88 -8.51 -21.20
CA THR A 375 12.79 -7.51 -20.66
C THR A 375 12.89 -6.32 -21.62
N TYR A 376 12.77 -5.11 -21.09
CA TYR A 376 12.83 -3.87 -21.86
C TYR A 376 14.06 -3.05 -21.49
N ALA A 377 14.61 -2.36 -22.48
CA ALA A 377 15.75 -1.45 -22.29
C ALA A 377 15.31 -0.12 -21.65
N THR A 378 14.07 0.31 -21.89
CA THR A 378 13.52 1.54 -21.33
C THR A 378 12.10 1.31 -20.80
N ALA A 379 11.71 2.05 -19.76
CA ALA A 379 10.35 2.04 -19.24
C ALA A 379 9.31 2.51 -20.29
N ALA A 380 9.72 3.37 -21.22
CA ALA A 380 8.85 3.90 -22.28
C ALA A 380 8.33 2.81 -23.23
N GLU A 381 9.08 1.72 -23.44
CA GLU A 381 8.67 0.60 -24.30
C GLU A 381 7.48 -0.18 -23.75
N ILE A 382 7.22 -0.13 -22.43
CA ILE A 382 6.03 -0.72 -21.80
C ILE A 382 4.78 0.08 -22.18
N ASN A 383 4.93 1.35 -22.54
CA ASN A 383 3.93 2.21 -23.15
C ASN A 383 2.65 2.37 -22.33
N LEU A 384 2.80 2.81 -21.06
CA LEU A 384 1.69 3.25 -20.20
C LEU A 384 1.42 4.75 -20.39
N GLU A 385 0.24 5.24 -19.98
CA GLU A 385 -0.21 6.62 -20.22
C GLU A 385 0.66 7.68 -19.50
N ALA A 386 0.68 7.69 -18.17
CA ALA A 386 1.43 8.64 -17.36
C ALA A 386 1.85 8.02 -16.02
N PRO A 387 2.62 6.90 -16.02
CA PRO A 387 2.89 6.13 -14.81
C PRO A 387 3.76 6.88 -13.79
N PHE A 388 4.60 7.81 -14.23
CA PHE A 388 5.53 8.56 -13.38
C PHE A 388 5.00 9.93 -12.93
N ASN A 389 3.74 10.27 -13.23
CA ASN A 389 3.14 11.51 -12.74
C ASN A 389 2.66 11.30 -11.31
N LEU A 390 3.33 11.93 -10.34
CA LEU A 390 3.07 11.70 -8.92
C LEU A 390 1.72 12.27 -8.46
N THR A 391 1.22 13.34 -9.08
CA THR A 391 -0.02 13.99 -8.62
C THR A 391 -1.27 13.61 -9.42
N ASN A 392 -1.08 13.02 -10.59
CA ASN A 392 -2.16 12.51 -11.45
C ASN A 392 -1.67 11.32 -12.28
N PRO A 393 -1.30 10.21 -11.62
CA PRO A 393 -0.78 9.04 -12.32
C PRO A 393 -1.87 8.37 -13.17
N ASN A 394 -1.47 7.87 -14.32
CA ASN A 394 -2.30 7.02 -15.15
C ASN A 394 -1.50 5.79 -15.60
N PHE A 395 -1.83 4.65 -15.02
CA PHE A 395 -1.13 3.39 -15.25
C PHE A 395 -1.76 2.56 -16.39
N ALA A 396 -2.79 3.08 -17.04
CA ALA A 396 -3.45 2.39 -18.14
C ALA A 396 -2.49 2.17 -19.32
N PRO A 397 -2.49 1.00 -19.95
CA PRO A 397 -1.72 0.76 -21.17
C PRO A 397 -2.30 1.55 -22.34
N LYS A 398 -1.42 2.21 -23.11
CA LYS A 398 -1.78 2.87 -24.37
C LYS A 398 -2.10 1.84 -25.46
N ALA A 399 -2.75 2.29 -26.51
CA ALA A 399 -2.92 1.47 -27.71
C ALA A 399 -1.56 0.97 -28.24
N GLY A 400 -1.45 -0.34 -28.49
CA GLY A 400 -0.20 -0.97 -28.90
C GLY A 400 0.78 -1.30 -27.76
N SER A 401 0.42 -1.03 -26.50
CA SER A 401 1.23 -1.44 -25.35
C SER A 401 1.35 -2.97 -25.27
N PRO A 402 2.55 -3.52 -25.01
CA PRO A 402 2.74 -4.95 -24.75
C PRO A 402 2.01 -5.43 -23.48
N ALA A 403 1.60 -4.52 -22.61
CA ALA A 403 0.82 -4.85 -21.42
C ALA A 403 -0.62 -5.30 -21.72
N LEU A 404 -1.17 -5.00 -22.90
CA LEU A 404 -2.55 -5.37 -23.27
C LEU A 404 -2.77 -6.88 -23.47
N THR A 405 -1.70 -7.64 -23.61
CA THR A 405 -1.75 -9.08 -23.93
C THR A 405 -0.72 -9.89 -23.14
N GLY A 406 -0.82 -11.22 -23.23
CA GLY A 406 0.19 -12.15 -22.73
C GLY A 406 0.07 -12.50 -21.24
N ALA A 407 -1.02 -12.13 -20.58
CA ALA A 407 -1.30 -12.65 -19.25
C ALA A 407 -1.79 -14.10 -19.34
N VAL A 408 -1.35 -14.93 -18.39
CA VAL A 408 -1.65 -16.36 -18.32
C VAL A 408 -2.21 -16.71 -16.93
N PHE A 409 -3.37 -17.35 -16.90
CA PHE A 409 -4.06 -17.75 -15.66
C PHE A 409 -4.20 -19.27 -15.62
N ASN A 410 -3.23 -19.93 -15.00
CA ASN A 410 -3.20 -21.36 -14.76
C ASN A 410 -2.35 -21.68 -13.51
N GLY A 411 -2.24 -22.94 -13.12
CA GLY A 411 -1.41 -23.39 -12.00
C GLY A 411 -1.84 -22.76 -10.65
N ASP A 412 -1.00 -21.96 -10.04
CA ASP A 412 -1.27 -21.30 -8.76
C ASP A 412 -2.38 -20.23 -8.82
N LEU A 413 -2.73 -19.74 -10.02
CA LEU A 413 -3.78 -18.74 -10.20
C LEU A 413 -5.15 -19.40 -10.34
N ASP A 414 -5.75 -19.75 -9.20
CA ASP A 414 -7.04 -20.40 -9.09
C ASP A 414 -8.23 -19.42 -9.26
N SER A 415 -9.44 -19.85 -8.86
CA SER A 415 -10.69 -19.09 -9.00
C SER A 415 -10.74 -17.76 -8.22
N PHE A 416 -9.81 -17.48 -7.32
CA PHE A 416 -9.68 -16.16 -6.70
C PHE A 416 -9.29 -15.11 -7.73
N PHE A 417 -8.43 -15.47 -8.68
CA PHE A 417 -7.93 -14.54 -9.67
C PHE A 417 -8.94 -14.33 -10.80
N THR A 418 -9.24 -13.07 -11.07
CA THR A 418 -10.07 -12.67 -12.21
C THR A 418 -9.21 -12.74 -13.48
N PRO A 419 -9.48 -13.66 -14.41
CA PRO A 419 -8.67 -13.78 -15.62
C PRO A 419 -8.85 -12.58 -16.55
N GLY A 420 -7.80 -12.27 -17.30
CA GLY A 420 -7.78 -11.22 -18.33
C GLY A 420 -6.66 -11.47 -19.31
N THR A 421 -6.55 -10.63 -20.34
CA THR A 421 -5.47 -10.75 -21.34
C THR A 421 -4.26 -9.88 -20.98
N TYR A 422 -4.43 -8.88 -20.11
CA TYR A 422 -3.46 -7.83 -19.84
C TYR A 422 -2.56 -8.16 -18.66
N ARG A 423 -1.34 -7.64 -18.73
CA ARG A 423 -0.33 -7.63 -17.66
C ARG A 423 -0.39 -6.30 -16.91
N GLY A 424 -0.02 -6.32 -15.62
CA GLY A 424 -0.15 -5.17 -14.74
C GLY A 424 -1.55 -5.03 -14.14
N ALA A 425 -1.72 -4.01 -13.32
CA ALA A 425 -2.93 -3.79 -12.53
C ALA A 425 -4.12 -3.23 -13.33
N PHE A 426 -3.90 -2.80 -14.58
CA PHE A 426 -4.90 -2.11 -15.40
C PHE A 426 -5.06 -2.75 -16.77
N GLY A 427 -6.32 -2.98 -17.15
CA GLY A 427 -6.74 -3.17 -18.52
C GLY A 427 -7.30 -1.87 -19.08
N THR A 428 -8.54 -1.92 -19.58
CA THR A 428 -9.26 -0.75 -20.10
C THR A 428 -9.99 0.05 -19.03
N THR A 429 -10.14 -0.51 -17.81
CA THR A 429 -10.85 0.12 -16.69
C THR A 429 -9.86 0.71 -15.70
N ASN A 430 -10.02 2.01 -15.40
CA ASN A 430 -9.28 2.66 -14.32
C ASN A 430 -10.08 2.53 -13.01
N TRP A 431 -9.75 1.52 -12.22
CA TRP A 431 -10.40 1.24 -10.94
C TRP A 431 -9.96 2.18 -9.79
N LEU A 432 -9.02 3.10 -10.04
CA LEU A 432 -8.63 4.14 -9.06
C LEU A 432 -9.65 5.28 -8.96
N THR A 433 -10.48 5.45 -9.98
CA THR A 433 -11.37 6.61 -10.10
C THR A 433 -12.35 6.73 -8.94
N GLY A 434 -12.40 7.92 -8.36
CA GLY A 434 -13.39 8.33 -7.35
C GLY A 434 -12.97 8.13 -5.91
N TRP A 435 -12.10 7.16 -5.60
CA TRP A 435 -11.75 6.83 -4.21
C TRP A 435 -10.28 7.07 -3.86
N THR A 436 -9.37 7.04 -4.82
CA THR A 436 -7.95 7.32 -4.57
C THR A 436 -7.66 8.82 -4.62
N ARG A 437 -6.57 9.21 -3.98
CA ARG A 437 -6.04 10.56 -4.02
C ARG A 437 -4.53 10.52 -4.16
N PHE A 438 -4.01 11.25 -5.15
CA PHE A 438 -2.59 11.46 -5.37
C PHE A 438 -2.28 12.95 -5.19
N TYR A 439 -1.27 13.29 -4.40
CA TYR A 439 -0.98 14.67 -4.01
C TYR A 439 0.46 14.80 -3.52
N SER A 440 0.96 16.03 -3.44
CA SER A 440 2.29 16.30 -2.88
C SER A 440 2.33 16.06 -1.38
N ASN A 441 3.49 15.73 -0.85
CA ASN A 441 3.67 15.54 0.59
C ASN A 441 3.19 16.76 1.40
N GLY A 442 2.56 16.49 2.54
CA GLY A 442 2.04 17.51 3.45
C GLY A 442 0.59 17.97 3.20
N GLN A 443 -0.03 17.61 2.06
CA GLN A 443 -1.39 18.07 1.68
C GLN A 443 -2.54 17.39 2.44
#